data_de0281660281020cc01fcc9804b13b81
#
_entry.id   de0281660281020cc01fcc9804b13b81
#
_cell.length_a   1.000
_cell.length_b   1.000
_cell.length_c   1.000
_cell.angle_alpha   90.00
_cell.angle_beta   90.00
_cell.angle_gamma   90.00
#
_symmetry.space_group_name_H-M   'P 1'
#
loop_
_entity.id
_entity.type
_entity.pdbx_description
1 polymer ?
#
loop_
_entity_poly.entity_id
_entity_poly.type
_entity_poly.pdbx_seq_one_letter_code
_entity_poly.pdbx_strand_id
1 'polypeptide(L)'
;PLGQLPEILLCDALSQPCAEIIVGTPDNSETFYLHKKLLCDSSSYFKAALNNGFAETTSQKITLDDEDSAVFRTFASWLYHPIIVLPSEGTDIQEEYLLKLYLFADKRGIVNLANDTITMLAS
;
A
#
# COMPACT_ATOMS: atom_id res chain seq x y z
N PRO A 1 22.74 -5.90 -7.24
CA PRO A 1 21.85 -7.04 -7.06
C PRO A 1 20.41 -6.70 -7.38
N LEU A 2 19.66 -7.68 -7.81
CA LEU A 2 18.28 -7.47 -8.25
C LEU A 2 17.40 -6.90 -7.15
N GLY A 3 17.64 -7.30 -5.90
CA GLY A 3 16.83 -6.82 -4.78
C GLY A 3 17.02 -5.35 -4.48
N GLN A 4 17.97 -4.68 -5.11
CA GLN A 4 18.24 -3.26 -4.91
C GLN A 4 17.77 -2.40 -6.08
N LEU A 5 17.13 -2.99 -7.09
CA LEU A 5 16.56 -2.21 -8.18
C LEU A 5 15.40 -1.38 -7.68
N PRO A 6 15.28 -0.12 -8.14
CA PRO A 6 14.08 0.66 -7.84
C PRO A 6 12.82 -0.04 -8.35
N GLU A 7 11.72 0.13 -7.65
CA GLU A 7 10.45 -0.48 -8.03
C GLU A 7 10.04 -0.08 -9.45
N ILE A 8 10.30 1.16 -9.85
CA ILE A 8 9.95 1.61 -11.19
C ILE A 8 10.71 0.82 -12.27
N LEU A 9 11.99 0.50 -12.02
CA LEU A 9 12.75 -0.31 -12.98
C LEU A 9 12.24 -1.74 -13.01
N LEU A 10 11.82 -2.29 -11.89
CA LEU A 10 11.26 -3.62 -11.84
C LEU A 10 9.96 -3.68 -12.65
N CYS A 11 9.10 -2.68 -12.52
CA CYS A 11 7.87 -2.60 -13.29
C CYS A 11 8.15 -2.54 -14.77
N ASP A 12 9.10 -1.71 -15.17
CA ASP A 12 9.48 -1.57 -16.58
C ASP A 12 10.06 -2.88 -17.13
N ALA A 13 10.91 -3.54 -16.34
CA ALA A 13 11.52 -4.78 -16.76
C ALA A 13 10.50 -5.88 -16.99
N LEU A 14 9.40 -5.87 -16.24
CA LEU A 14 8.32 -6.84 -16.38
C LEU A 14 7.26 -6.40 -17.39
N SER A 15 7.43 -5.22 -17.99
CA SER A 15 6.45 -4.65 -18.94
C SER A 15 5.06 -4.55 -18.35
N GLN A 16 4.97 -4.30 -17.05
CA GLN A 16 3.71 -4.17 -16.34
C GLN A 16 3.46 -2.71 -15.99
N PRO A 17 2.22 -2.20 -16.22
CA PRO A 17 1.92 -0.83 -15.82
C PRO A 17 2.04 -0.65 -14.31
N CYS A 18 2.66 0.46 -13.92
CA CYS A 18 2.80 0.82 -12.51
C CYS A 18 2.10 2.13 -12.21
N ALA A 19 1.70 2.28 -10.95
CA ALA A 19 1.17 3.52 -10.44
C ALA A 19 2.16 4.10 -9.43
N GLU A 20 2.21 5.42 -9.36
CA GLU A 20 3.04 6.15 -8.42
C GLU A 20 2.16 6.59 -7.25
N ILE A 21 2.50 6.16 -6.04
CA ILE A 21 1.74 6.50 -4.85
C ILE A 21 2.63 7.33 -3.92
N ILE A 22 2.23 8.57 -3.67
CA ILE A 22 2.96 9.47 -2.78
C ILE A 22 2.23 9.49 -1.45
N VAL A 23 2.90 9.08 -0.38
CA VAL A 23 2.29 8.91 0.93
C VAL A 23 2.96 9.82 1.95
N GLY A 24 2.15 10.58 2.67
CA GLY A 24 2.62 11.50 3.69
C GLY A 24 2.43 12.95 3.30
N THR A 25 2.81 13.85 4.22
CA THR A 25 2.69 15.29 3.99
C THR A 25 3.71 15.76 2.96
N PRO A 26 3.50 16.93 2.34
CA PRO A 26 4.47 17.45 1.37
C PRO A 26 5.89 17.57 1.92
N ASP A 27 6.03 17.84 3.22
CA ASP A 27 7.34 17.99 3.85
C ASP A 27 7.97 16.65 4.22
N ASN A 28 7.18 15.58 4.30
CA ASN A 28 7.67 14.28 4.75
C ASN A 28 6.86 13.17 4.05
N SER A 29 7.12 13.01 2.78
CA SER A 29 6.43 12.01 1.98
C SER A 29 7.38 10.95 1.48
N GLU A 30 6.82 9.78 1.18
CA GLU A 30 7.55 8.68 0.58
C GLU A 30 6.80 8.25 -0.68
N THR A 31 7.53 7.94 -1.75
CA THR A 31 6.92 7.55 -3.03
C THR A 31 7.09 6.06 -3.25
N PHE A 32 6.00 5.42 -3.65
CA PHE A 32 5.99 3.99 -3.95
C PHE A 32 5.57 3.79 -5.41
N TYR A 33 6.22 2.86 -6.09
CA TYR A 33 5.87 2.46 -7.45
C TYR A 33 5.37 1.02 -7.40
N LEU A 34 4.06 0.85 -7.58
CA LEU A 34 3.41 -0.44 -7.39
C LEU A 34 2.67 -0.85 -8.66
N HIS A 35 2.61 -2.14 -8.94
CA HIS A 35 1.91 -2.65 -10.11
C HIS A 35 0.42 -2.31 -10.03
N LYS A 36 -0.08 -1.67 -11.08
CA LYS A 36 -1.46 -1.23 -11.15
C LYS A 36 -2.43 -2.40 -10.97
N LYS A 37 -2.15 -3.54 -11.61
CA LYS A 37 -3.04 -4.69 -11.54
C LYS A 37 -3.19 -5.18 -10.11
N LEU A 38 -2.09 -5.27 -9.36
CA LEU A 38 -2.15 -5.73 -7.97
C LEU A 38 -2.95 -4.76 -7.11
N LEU A 39 -2.73 -3.46 -7.29
CA LEU A 39 -3.47 -2.44 -6.56
C LEU A 39 -4.97 -2.53 -6.84
N CYS A 40 -5.34 -2.63 -8.10
CA CYS A 40 -6.75 -2.66 -8.50
C CYS A 40 -7.43 -3.95 -8.06
N ASP A 41 -6.73 -5.07 -8.12
CA ASP A 41 -7.31 -6.35 -7.70
C ASP A 41 -7.53 -6.41 -6.19
N SER A 42 -6.72 -5.71 -5.41
CA SER A 42 -6.78 -5.80 -3.95
C SER A 42 -7.57 -4.67 -3.31
N SER A 43 -7.79 -3.54 -3.99
CA SER A 43 -8.36 -2.35 -3.39
C SER A 43 -9.40 -1.71 -4.30
N SER A 44 -10.63 -1.60 -3.80
CA SER A 44 -11.69 -0.91 -4.52
C SER A 44 -11.39 0.58 -4.69
N TYR A 45 -10.71 1.17 -3.70
CA TYR A 45 -10.31 2.58 -3.77
C TYR A 45 -9.33 2.82 -4.91
N PHE A 46 -8.26 2.02 -4.98
CA PHE A 46 -7.26 2.20 -6.03
C PHE A 46 -7.81 1.82 -7.40
N LYS A 47 -8.68 0.83 -7.46
CA LYS A 47 -9.34 0.46 -8.71
C LYS A 47 -10.13 1.65 -9.26
N ALA A 48 -10.92 2.31 -8.42
CA ALA A 48 -11.70 3.46 -8.83
C ALA A 48 -10.80 4.63 -9.22
N ALA A 49 -9.80 4.93 -8.39
CA ALA A 49 -8.92 6.07 -8.64
C ALA A 49 -8.13 5.93 -9.93
N LEU A 50 -7.74 4.71 -10.28
CA LEU A 50 -6.88 4.49 -11.45
C LEU A 50 -7.65 4.18 -12.73
N ASN A 51 -8.96 3.98 -12.68
CA ASN A 51 -9.73 3.55 -13.85
C ASN A 51 -10.97 4.37 -14.18
N ASN A 52 -11.29 5.42 -13.42
CA ASN A 52 -12.56 6.14 -13.59
C ASN A 52 -12.44 7.51 -14.25
N GLY A 53 -11.37 7.78 -14.98
CA GLY A 53 -11.24 9.01 -15.76
C GLY A 53 -10.89 10.26 -14.98
N PHE A 54 -10.52 10.12 -13.71
CA PHE A 54 -10.03 11.23 -12.91
C PHE A 54 -8.58 11.54 -13.26
N ALA A 55 -8.04 12.61 -12.69
CA ALA A 55 -6.65 13.00 -12.92
C ALA A 55 -5.68 11.87 -12.59
N GLU A 56 -5.96 11.14 -11.53
CA GLU A 56 -5.13 9.98 -11.13
C GLU A 56 -5.12 8.90 -12.22
N THR A 57 -6.25 8.71 -12.90
CA THR A 57 -6.32 7.72 -13.98
C THR A 57 -5.40 8.10 -15.13
N THR A 58 -5.38 9.39 -15.50
CA THR A 58 -4.54 9.87 -16.59
C THR A 58 -3.07 9.87 -16.22
N SER A 59 -2.73 10.38 -15.02
CA SER A 59 -1.34 10.50 -14.58
C SER A 59 -0.81 9.22 -13.97
N GLN A 60 -1.68 8.30 -13.55
CA GLN A 60 -1.32 7.09 -12.80
C GLN A 60 -0.54 7.43 -11.53
N LYS A 61 -0.93 8.54 -10.90
CA LYS A 61 -0.27 9.08 -9.72
C LYS A 61 -1.33 9.42 -8.67
N ILE A 62 -1.15 8.92 -7.46
CA ILE A 62 -2.09 9.14 -6.36
C ILE A 62 -1.32 9.69 -5.17
N THR A 63 -1.87 10.73 -4.55
CA THR A 63 -1.28 11.33 -3.35
C THR A 63 -2.18 11.02 -2.16
N LEU A 64 -1.60 10.44 -1.11
CA LEU A 64 -2.28 10.10 0.13
C LEU A 64 -1.61 10.89 1.25
N ASP A 65 -1.98 12.17 1.38
CA ASP A 65 -1.31 13.07 2.32
C ASP A 65 -1.74 12.87 3.77
N ASP A 66 -2.80 12.11 3.98
CA ASP A 66 -3.33 11.80 5.31
C ASP A 66 -2.97 10.39 5.80
N GLU A 67 -2.09 9.68 5.10
CA GLU A 67 -1.71 8.32 5.48
C GLU A 67 -0.29 8.27 6.05
N ASP A 68 -0.07 7.27 6.90
CA ASP A 68 1.23 6.99 7.49
C ASP A 68 2.06 6.16 6.50
N SER A 69 3.25 6.62 6.16
CA SER A 69 4.09 5.92 5.19
C SER A 69 4.54 4.55 5.69
N ALA A 70 4.72 4.39 7.00
CA ALA A 70 5.09 3.07 7.55
C ALA A 70 3.96 2.07 7.38
N VAL A 71 2.72 2.50 7.62
CA VAL A 71 1.54 1.66 7.40
C VAL A 71 1.42 1.30 5.93
N PHE A 72 1.61 2.28 5.05
CA PHE A 72 1.52 2.03 3.61
C PHE A 72 2.63 1.07 3.15
N ARG A 73 3.83 1.21 3.71
CA ARG A 73 4.93 0.30 3.38
C ARG A 73 4.60 -1.14 3.75
N THR A 74 3.92 -1.35 4.87
CA THR A 74 3.47 -2.68 5.26
C THR A 74 2.44 -3.22 4.27
N PHE A 75 1.51 -2.38 3.83
CA PHE A 75 0.56 -2.77 2.80
C PHE A 75 1.27 -3.11 1.48
N ALA A 76 2.22 -2.29 1.05
CA ALA A 76 2.95 -2.53 -0.19
C ALA A 76 3.69 -3.86 -0.16
N SER A 77 4.31 -4.18 0.98
CA SER A 77 4.98 -5.47 1.16
C SER A 77 3.97 -6.62 1.11
N TRP A 78 2.84 -6.47 1.80
CA TRP A 78 1.79 -7.47 1.81
C TRP A 78 1.22 -7.70 0.41
N LEU A 79 1.14 -6.65 -0.39
CA LEU A 79 0.59 -6.72 -1.74
C LEU A 79 1.37 -7.73 -2.61
N TYR A 80 2.68 -7.78 -2.44
CA TYR A 80 3.54 -8.67 -3.22
C TYR A 80 3.79 -10.00 -2.52
N HIS A 81 3.72 -10.01 -1.21
CA HIS A 81 3.98 -11.19 -0.39
C HIS A 81 3.04 -11.12 0.81
N PRO A 82 1.88 -11.78 0.76
CA PRO A 82 0.78 -11.49 1.69
C PRO A 82 1.04 -11.96 3.12
N ILE A 83 2.06 -11.38 3.72
CA ILE A 83 2.42 -11.56 5.12
C ILE A 83 2.54 -10.18 5.75
N ILE A 84 1.93 -9.99 6.92
CA ILE A 84 2.03 -8.73 7.64
C ILE A 84 3.27 -8.79 8.51
N VAL A 85 4.23 -7.88 8.24
CA VAL A 85 5.46 -7.77 9.03
C VAL A 85 5.30 -6.60 9.98
N LEU A 86 5.34 -6.88 11.27
CA LEU A 86 5.15 -5.89 12.32
C LEU A 86 6.48 -5.37 12.84
N PRO A 87 6.50 -4.15 13.42
CA PRO A 87 7.68 -3.66 14.09
C PRO A 87 8.07 -4.62 15.23
N SER A 88 9.37 -4.80 15.45
CA SER A 88 9.84 -5.71 16.50
C SER A 88 9.90 -5.03 17.87
N GLU A 89 8.89 -4.20 18.16
CA GLU A 89 8.76 -3.49 19.42
C GLU A 89 7.68 -4.16 20.27
N GLY A 90 7.38 -3.64 21.45
CA GLY A 90 6.49 -4.29 22.39
C GLY A 90 5.09 -4.59 21.86
N THR A 91 4.38 -5.48 22.52
CA THR A 91 3.05 -5.94 22.12
C THR A 91 2.06 -4.79 21.95
N ASP A 92 2.10 -3.80 22.85
CA ASP A 92 1.18 -2.66 22.79
C ASP A 92 1.39 -1.87 21.50
N ILE A 93 2.64 -1.69 21.09
CA ILE A 93 2.96 -0.96 19.85
C ILE A 93 2.50 -1.76 18.64
N GLN A 94 2.66 -3.08 18.69
CA GLN A 94 2.20 -3.93 17.61
C GLN A 94 0.68 -3.91 17.46
N GLU A 95 -0.05 -3.92 18.57
CA GLU A 95 -1.52 -3.84 18.54
C GLU A 95 -1.97 -2.50 17.96
N GLU A 96 -1.36 -1.40 18.39
CA GLU A 96 -1.68 -0.10 17.84
C GLU A 96 -1.39 -0.03 16.35
N TYR A 97 -0.28 -0.61 15.92
CA TYR A 97 0.10 -0.64 14.52
C TYR A 97 -0.89 -1.45 13.69
N LEU A 98 -1.31 -2.61 14.20
CA LEU A 98 -2.32 -3.44 13.53
C LEU A 98 -3.65 -2.71 13.40
N LEU A 99 -4.03 -1.95 14.43
CA LEU A 99 -5.26 -1.18 14.36
C LEU A 99 -5.18 -0.10 13.28
N LYS A 100 -4.05 0.58 13.20
CA LYS A 100 -3.84 1.57 12.14
C LYS A 100 -3.90 0.93 10.76
N LEU A 101 -3.30 -0.25 10.63
CA LEU A 101 -3.31 -0.99 9.37
C LEU A 101 -4.73 -1.44 9.00
N TYR A 102 -5.50 -1.88 9.99
CA TYR A 102 -6.89 -2.24 9.76
C TYR A 102 -7.71 -1.04 9.28
N LEU A 103 -7.56 0.11 9.94
CA LEU A 103 -8.28 1.32 9.55
C LEU A 103 -7.90 1.77 8.14
N PHE A 104 -6.63 1.67 7.81
CA PHE A 104 -6.17 1.95 6.45
C PHE A 104 -6.84 1.01 5.45
N ALA A 105 -6.83 -0.30 5.73
CA ALA A 105 -7.41 -1.29 4.83
C ALA A 105 -8.91 -1.07 4.66
N ASP A 106 -9.61 -0.77 5.74
CA ASP A 106 -11.05 -0.49 5.69
C ASP A 106 -11.33 0.75 4.85
N LYS A 107 -10.59 1.83 5.09
CA LYS A 107 -10.77 3.09 4.38
C LYS A 107 -10.53 2.94 2.88
N ARG A 108 -9.55 2.12 2.50
CA ARG A 108 -9.18 1.96 1.09
C ARG A 108 -9.79 0.73 0.43
N GLY A 109 -10.72 0.06 1.11
CA GLY A 109 -11.43 -1.07 0.52
C GLY A 109 -10.54 -2.27 0.21
N ILE A 110 -9.56 -2.56 1.09
CA ILE A 110 -8.66 -3.70 0.93
C ILE A 110 -9.14 -4.82 1.84
N VAL A 111 -10.17 -5.53 1.40
CA VAL A 111 -10.90 -6.48 2.24
C VAL A 111 -9.99 -7.59 2.78
N ASN A 112 -9.12 -8.12 1.94
CA ASN A 112 -8.25 -9.23 2.37
C ASN A 112 -7.23 -8.78 3.41
N LEU A 113 -6.69 -7.56 3.27
CA LEU A 113 -5.79 -7.03 4.29
C LEU A 113 -6.51 -6.77 5.60
N ALA A 114 -7.73 -6.23 5.54
CA ALA A 114 -8.53 -6.01 6.74
C ALA A 114 -8.78 -7.33 7.46
N ASN A 115 -9.10 -8.38 6.72
CA ASN A 115 -9.32 -9.70 7.31
C ASN A 115 -8.05 -10.26 7.95
N ASP A 116 -6.91 -10.08 7.29
CA ASP A 116 -5.63 -10.54 7.83
C ASP A 116 -5.28 -9.80 9.12
N THR A 117 -5.53 -8.49 9.18
CA THR A 117 -5.25 -7.72 10.41
C THR A 117 -6.16 -8.15 11.55
N ILE A 118 -7.44 -8.39 11.27
CA ILE A 118 -8.38 -8.86 12.29
C ILE A 118 -7.93 -10.22 12.83
N THR A 119 -7.50 -11.10 11.95
CA THR A 119 -7.00 -12.43 12.35
C THR A 119 -5.82 -12.30 13.31
N MET A 120 -4.88 -11.41 12.99
CA MET A 120 -3.73 -11.20 13.87
C MET A 120 -4.12 -10.56 15.20
N LEU A 121 -5.08 -9.63 15.19
CA LEU A 121 -5.55 -9.00 16.43
C LEU A 121 -6.25 -9.99 17.35
N ALA A 122 -6.89 -11.00 16.78
CA ALA A 122 -7.61 -12.03 17.55
C ALA A 122 -6.69 -13.12 18.08
N SER A 123 -5.44 -13.14 17.66
CA SER A 123 -4.48 -14.19 18.07
C SER A 123 -3.95 -14.01 19.47
#